data_d6d805af7cf36bff4a52fb5c2006967d
#
_entry.id   d6d805af7cf36bff4a52fb5c2006967d
#
_cell.length_a   1.000
_cell.length_b   1.000
_cell.length_c   1.000
_cell.angle_alpha   90.00
_cell.angle_beta   90.00
_cell.angle_gamma   90.00
#
_symmetry.space_group_name_H-M   'P 1'
#
loop_
_entity.id
_entity.type
_entity.pdbx_description
1 polymer ?
#
loop_
_entity_poly.entity_id
_entity_poly.type
_entity_poly.pdbx_seq_one_letter_code
_entity_poly.pdbx_strand_id
1 'polypeptide(L)'
;MIYLELFWSFFQIGLFSIGGGYAAMPLIQNQVVDIHPWLTMTQFADIMTIAEMTPGPIAINSATFVGIQVAGLPGAIIATVGCIFPSCVIVMTLAYIYYRFRGLNMVQGILAGLRPAVIAMIASAGISLLIMALYGQRTLPNDLASLDLIAAIIFVIGIFVLRKWKPNALWVMAGSGFAGIILYSLV
;
A
#
# COMPACT_ATOMS: atom_id res chain seq x y z
N MET A 1 23.33 7.49 19.41
CA MET A 1 22.18 8.37 19.18
C MET A 1 21.45 8.02 17.89
N ILE A 2 22.13 7.75 16.77
CA ILE A 2 21.52 7.46 15.46
C ILE A 2 20.45 6.36 15.48
N TYR A 3 20.65 5.26 16.21
CA TYR A 3 19.69 4.16 16.29
C TYR A 3 18.38 4.54 16.99
N LEU A 4 18.46 5.41 18.00
CA LEU A 4 17.27 5.88 18.72
C LEU A 4 16.48 6.87 17.85
N GLU A 5 17.17 7.70 17.11
CA GLU A 5 16.57 8.64 16.15
C GLU A 5 15.89 7.89 15.01
N LEU A 6 16.55 6.88 14.44
CA LEU A 6 15.96 5.99 13.44
C LEU A 6 14.70 5.29 13.97
N PHE A 7 14.79 4.69 15.17
CA PHE A 7 13.63 4.04 15.78
C PHE A 7 12.47 5.01 15.94
N TRP A 8 12.73 6.20 16.50
CA TRP A 8 11.68 7.17 16.81
C TRP A 8 11.05 7.78 15.55
N SER A 9 11.85 8.09 14.54
CA SER A 9 11.36 8.58 13.25
C SER A 9 10.46 7.56 12.57
N PHE A 10 10.89 6.31 12.49
CA PHE A 10 10.08 5.26 11.89
C PHE A 10 8.90 4.82 12.76
N PHE A 11 8.99 4.96 14.07
CA PHE A 11 7.84 4.80 14.97
C PHE A 11 6.74 5.83 14.64
N GLN A 12 7.10 7.09 14.45
CA GLN A 12 6.13 8.13 14.07
C GLN A 12 5.54 7.84 12.68
N ILE A 13 6.37 7.46 11.71
CA ILE A 13 5.89 7.07 10.38
C ILE A 13 4.90 5.90 10.50
N GLY A 14 5.24 4.84 11.24
CA GLY A 14 4.37 3.69 11.43
C GLY A 14 3.06 4.00 12.16
N LEU A 15 3.07 4.98 13.06
CA LEU A 15 1.88 5.42 13.80
C LEU A 15 0.94 6.26 12.94
N PHE A 16 1.48 7.17 12.11
CA PHE A 16 0.72 8.14 11.34
C PHE A 16 0.49 7.75 9.87
N SER A 17 1.12 6.69 9.40
CA SER A 17 0.94 6.15 8.04
C SER A 17 -0.42 5.45 7.89
N ILE A 18 -1.50 6.19 8.10
CA ILE A 18 -2.87 5.70 7.95
C ILE A 18 -3.34 6.01 6.53
N GLY A 19 -3.72 4.97 5.76
CA GLY A 19 -4.29 5.17 4.42
C GLY A 19 -3.55 4.52 3.27
N GLY A 20 -2.46 3.79 3.53
CA GLY A 20 -1.73 3.01 2.53
C GLY A 20 -0.36 3.55 2.15
N GLY A 21 0.33 2.85 1.24
CA GLY A 21 1.75 3.07 0.96
C GLY A 21 2.11 4.50 0.52
N TYR A 22 1.33 5.09 -0.37
CA TYR A 22 1.57 6.45 -0.85
C TYR A 22 1.33 7.54 0.20
N ALA A 23 0.44 7.30 1.19
CA ALA A 23 0.22 8.25 2.28
C ALA A 23 1.43 8.34 3.23
N ALA A 24 2.27 7.32 3.27
CA ALA A 24 3.49 7.32 4.05
C ALA A 24 4.62 8.16 3.41
N MET A 25 4.62 8.34 2.08
CA MET A 25 5.72 9.03 1.37
C MET A 25 6.04 10.43 1.90
N PRO A 26 5.07 11.34 2.07
CA PRO A 26 5.35 12.66 2.63
C PRO A 26 5.88 12.61 4.07
N LEU A 27 5.42 11.63 4.87
CA LEU A 27 5.88 11.45 6.24
C LEU A 27 7.33 10.95 6.26
N ILE A 28 7.67 10.01 5.37
CA ILE A 28 9.04 9.49 5.25
C ILE A 28 9.96 10.60 4.78
N GLN A 29 9.60 11.33 3.71
CA GLN A 29 10.37 12.45 3.20
C GLN A 29 10.66 13.47 4.30
N ASN A 30 9.64 13.91 5.00
CA ASN A 30 9.78 14.88 6.09
C ASN A 30 10.76 14.39 7.17
N GLN A 31 10.71 13.11 7.55
CA GLN A 31 11.58 12.58 8.58
C GLN A 31 13.04 12.40 8.10
N VAL A 32 13.26 11.92 6.88
CA VAL A 32 14.60 11.48 6.43
C VAL A 32 15.34 12.51 5.57
N VAL A 33 14.65 13.54 5.07
CA VAL A 33 15.24 14.62 4.26
C VAL A 33 15.16 15.96 4.99
N ASP A 34 13.98 16.31 5.54
CA ASP A 34 13.72 17.66 6.06
C ASP A 34 14.15 17.80 7.53
N ILE A 35 13.75 16.86 8.41
CA ILE A 35 14.08 16.90 9.86
C ILE A 35 15.47 16.33 10.12
N HIS A 36 15.72 15.15 9.60
CA HIS A 36 17.01 14.48 9.70
C HIS A 36 17.61 14.40 8.29
N PRO A 37 18.60 15.22 7.93
CA PRO A 37 19.19 15.20 6.60
C PRO A 37 20.06 13.95 6.39
N TRP A 38 19.45 12.76 6.57
CA TRP A 38 20.13 11.48 6.36
C TRP A 38 20.27 11.17 4.87
N LEU A 39 19.31 11.65 4.07
CA LEU A 39 19.27 11.44 2.63
C LEU A 39 19.08 12.75 1.89
N THR A 40 19.70 12.84 0.72
CA THR A 40 19.35 13.87 -0.26
C THR A 40 18.00 13.53 -0.92
N MET A 41 17.34 14.52 -1.52
CA MET A 41 16.10 14.32 -2.24
C MET A 41 16.22 13.29 -3.38
N THR A 42 17.38 13.25 -4.05
CA THR A 42 17.66 12.28 -5.11
C THR A 42 17.73 10.86 -4.53
N GLN A 43 18.49 10.66 -3.45
CA GLN A 43 18.58 9.36 -2.78
C GLN A 43 17.21 8.89 -2.24
N PHE A 44 16.40 9.83 -1.74
CA PHE A 44 15.05 9.52 -1.31
C PHE A 44 14.19 9.01 -2.49
N ALA A 45 14.26 9.66 -3.66
CA ALA A 45 13.52 9.23 -4.85
C ALA A 45 13.97 7.83 -5.32
N ASP A 46 15.27 7.56 -5.29
CA ASP A 46 15.82 6.24 -5.64
C ASP A 46 15.32 5.15 -4.68
N ILE A 47 15.36 5.41 -3.37
CA ILE A 47 14.87 4.47 -2.35
C ILE A 47 13.36 4.23 -2.50
N MET A 48 12.58 5.27 -2.79
CA MET A 48 11.15 5.12 -3.00
C MET A 48 10.84 4.28 -4.24
N THR A 49 11.59 4.48 -5.32
CA THR A 49 11.47 3.66 -6.53
C THR A 49 11.76 2.18 -6.23
N ILE A 50 12.84 1.90 -5.49
CA ILE A 50 13.18 0.52 -5.09
C ILE A 50 12.12 -0.06 -4.15
N ALA A 51 11.60 0.75 -3.21
CA ALA A 51 10.55 0.32 -2.29
C ALA A 51 9.23 -0.03 -2.99
N GLU A 52 8.90 0.68 -4.08
CA GLU A 52 7.74 0.37 -4.93
C GLU A 52 7.92 -0.91 -5.75
N MET A 53 9.12 -1.18 -6.23
CA MET A 53 9.44 -2.41 -6.97
C MET A 53 9.55 -3.64 -6.06
N THR A 54 9.76 -3.43 -4.75
CA THR A 54 9.90 -4.51 -3.77
C THR A 54 8.51 -4.95 -3.28
N PRO A 55 8.15 -6.25 -3.38
CA PRO A 55 6.86 -6.71 -2.90
C PRO A 55 6.75 -6.56 -1.39
N GLY A 56 5.78 -5.74 -0.93
CA GLY A 56 5.54 -5.47 0.49
C GLY A 56 5.00 -4.06 0.74
N PRO A 57 4.69 -3.72 2.01
CA PRO A 57 4.27 -2.36 2.36
C PRO A 57 5.41 -1.36 2.13
N ILE A 58 5.14 -0.29 1.38
CA ILE A 58 6.14 0.75 1.03
C ILE A 58 6.82 1.32 2.29
N ALA A 59 6.07 1.57 3.36
CA ALA A 59 6.62 2.09 4.60
C ALA A 59 7.66 1.14 5.25
N ILE A 60 7.43 -0.16 5.21
CA ILE A 60 8.36 -1.17 5.75
C ILE A 60 9.58 -1.30 4.84
N ASN A 61 9.38 -1.36 3.53
CA ASN A 61 10.48 -1.43 2.57
C ASN A 61 11.37 -0.19 2.71
N SER A 62 10.77 1.00 2.76
CA SER A 62 11.50 2.27 2.97
C SER A 62 12.25 2.29 4.30
N ALA A 63 11.63 1.81 5.39
CA ALA A 63 12.29 1.73 6.70
C ALA A 63 13.56 0.86 6.62
N THR A 64 13.47 -0.27 5.93
CA THR A 64 14.61 -1.18 5.75
C THR A 64 15.71 -0.52 4.92
N PHE A 65 15.37 0.07 3.78
CA PHE A 65 16.36 0.69 2.88
C PHE A 65 17.01 1.94 3.50
N VAL A 66 16.23 2.83 4.10
CA VAL A 66 16.77 4.00 4.81
C VAL A 66 17.66 3.54 5.98
N GLY A 67 17.21 2.55 6.74
CA GLY A 67 17.99 2.00 7.85
C GLY A 67 19.34 1.44 7.40
N ILE A 68 19.37 0.73 6.26
CA ILE A 68 20.63 0.23 5.66
C ILE A 68 21.53 1.40 5.27
N GLN A 69 20.99 2.41 4.62
CA GLN A 69 21.76 3.55 4.12
C GLN A 69 22.36 4.38 5.25
N VAL A 70 21.65 4.54 6.36
CA VAL A 70 22.04 5.40 7.49
C VAL A 70 22.98 4.68 8.47
N ALA A 71 22.70 3.43 8.80
CA ALA A 71 23.41 2.71 9.87
C ALA A 71 23.62 1.20 9.58
N GLY A 72 23.60 0.80 8.29
CA GLY A 72 23.82 -0.57 7.87
C GLY A 72 22.74 -1.54 8.36
N LEU A 73 23.08 -2.82 8.45
CA LEU A 73 22.14 -3.88 8.83
C LEU A 73 21.46 -3.65 10.20
N PRO A 74 22.17 -3.22 11.26
CA PRO A 74 21.51 -2.88 12.54
C PRO A 74 20.50 -1.74 12.39
N GLY A 75 20.82 -0.72 11.56
CA GLY A 75 19.91 0.38 11.26
C GLY A 75 18.63 -0.09 10.57
N ALA A 76 18.73 -1.02 9.62
CA ALA A 76 17.58 -1.63 8.96
C ALA A 76 16.64 -2.32 9.94
N ILE A 77 17.18 -3.13 10.83
CA ILE A 77 16.40 -3.85 11.85
C ILE A 77 15.67 -2.86 12.76
N ILE A 78 16.39 -1.86 13.26
CA ILE A 78 15.85 -0.88 14.20
C ILE A 78 14.77 0.00 13.56
N ALA A 79 15.00 0.50 12.33
CA ALA A 79 14.02 1.28 11.60
C ALA A 79 12.76 0.47 11.28
N THR A 80 12.92 -0.78 10.83
CA THR A 80 11.81 -1.68 10.52
C THR A 80 11.00 -2.03 11.77
N VAL A 81 11.66 -2.36 12.89
CA VAL A 81 11.00 -2.59 14.18
C VAL A 81 10.26 -1.34 14.63
N GLY A 82 10.88 -0.16 14.53
CA GLY A 82 10.24 1.12 14.84
C GLY A 82 8.95 1.33 14.05
N CYS A 83 8.98 1.06 12.75
CA CYS A 83 7.81 1.20 11.87
C CYS A 83 6.66 0.23 12.22
N ILE A 84 6.96 -1.01 12.60
CA ILE A 84 5.96 -2.05 12.87
C ILE A 84 5.42 -1.95 14.31
N PHE A 85 6.23 -1.51 15.24
CA PHE A 85 5.93 -1.54 16.68
C PHE A 85 4.58 -0.89 17.05
N PRO A 86 4.26 0.35 16.62
CA PRO A 86 3.00 0.99 16.98
C PRO A 86 1.79 0.21 16.46
N SER A 87 1.87 -0.30 15.23
CA SER A 87 0.80 -1.12 14.63
C SER A 87 0.58 -2.42 15.41
N CYS A 88 1.64 -3.08 15.85
CA CYS A 88 1.54 -4.28 16.68
C CYS A 88 0.87 -3.98 18.04
N VAL A 89 1.26 -2.89 18.71
CA VAL A 89 0.67 -2.49 19.98
C VAL A 89 -0.82 -2.19 19.82
N ILE A 90 -1.19 -1.42 18.82
CA ILE A 90 -2.59 -1.07 18.53
C ILE A 90 -3.41 -2.32 18.26
N VAL A 91 -2.95 -3.20 17.36
CA VAL A 91 -3.68 -4.41 16.97
C VAL A 91 -3.82 -5.37 18.13
N MET A 92 -2.74 -5.59 18.92
CA MET A 92 -2.82 -6.47 20.10
C MET A 92 -3.78 -5.92 21.16
N THR A 93 -3.74 -4.60 21.40
CA THR A 93 -4.66 -3.96 22.34
C THR A 93 -6.11 -4.09 21.87
N LEU A 94 -6.38 -3.80 20.61
CA LEU A 94 -7.72 -3.95 20.02
C LEU A 94 -8.19 -5.41 20.06
N ALA A 95 -7.31 -6.36 19.75
CA ALA A 95 -7.62 -7.78 19.82
C ALA A 95 -7.97 -8.20 21.26
N TYR A 96 -7.17 -7.77 22.23
CA TYR A 96 -7.45 -8.04 23.65
C TYR A 96 -8.82 -7.47 24.08
N ILE A 97 -9.10 -6.21 23.75
CA ILE A 97 -10.39 -5.57 24.02
C ILE A 97 -11.52 -6.35 23.35
N TYR A 98 -11.35 -6.71 22.08
CA TYR A 98 -12.35 -7.49 21.32
C TYR A 98 -12.63 -8.84 22.01
N TYR A 99 -11.62 -9.64 22.30
CA TYR A 99 -11.81 -10.94 22.93
C TYR A 99 -12.41 -10.84 24.34
N ARG A 100 -12.08 -9.80 25.08
CA ARG A 100 -12.59 -9.57 26.44
C ARG A 100 -14.04 -9.12 26.45
N PHE A 101 -14.44 -8.31 25.47
CA PHE A 101 -15.73 -7.60 25.44
C PHE A 101 -16.64 -8.00 24.26
N ARG A 102 -16.29 -9.03 23.49
CA ARG A 102 -17.04 -9.45 22.29
C ARG A 102 -18.52 -9.79 22.53
N GLY A 103 -18.91 -10.07 23.77
CA GLY A 103 -20.29 -10.33 24.15
C GLY A 103 -21.15 -9.08 24.35
N LEU A 104 -20.54 -7.88 24.36
CA LEU A 104 -21.28 -6.63 24.54
C LEU A 104 -21.88 -6.16 23.22
N ASN A 105 -23.17 -5.80 23.27
CA ASN A 105 -23.91 -5.28 22.11
C ASN A 105 -23.23 -4.02 21.50
N MET A 106 -22.60 -3.21 22.33
CA MET A 106 -21.86 -2.02 21.90
C MET A 106 -20.68 -2.37 20.98
N VAL A 107 -19.87 -3.37 21.31
CA VAL A 107 -18.73 -3.81 20.49
C VAL A 107 -19.23 -4.37 19.16
N GLN A 108 -20.31 -5.16 19.17
CA GLN A 108 -20.91 -5.68 17.96
C GLN A 108 -21.50 -4.56 17.08
N GLY A 109 -22.11 -3.54 17.71
CA GLY A 109 -22.62 -2.37 17.02
C GLY A 109 -21.52 -1.56 16.31
N ILE A 110 -20.40 -1.31 16.99
CA ILE A 110 -19.22 -0.62 16.42
C ILE A 110 -18.68 -1.40 15.21
N LEU A 111 -18.48 -2.71 15.37
CA LEU A 111 -17.98 -3.55 14.27
C LEU A 111 -18.94 -3.63 13.10
N ALA A 112 -20.26 -3.69 13.36
CA ALA A 112 -21.28 -3.66 12.32
C ALA A 112 -21.27 -2.31 11.56
N GLY A 113 -21.07 -1.20 12.26
CA GLY A 113 -20.96 0.13 11.66
C GLY A 113 -19.66 0.34 10.85
N LEU A 114 -18.54 -0.34 11.21
CA LEU A 114 -17.29 -0.27 10.46
C LEU A 114 -17.31 -1.06 9.15
N ARG A 115 -18.12 -2.13 9.05
CA ARG A 115 -18.18 -2.97 7.83
C ARG A 115 -18.50 -2.18 6.55
N PRO A 116 -19.54 -1.34 6.49
CA PRO A 116 -19.82 -0.57 5.28
C PRO A 116 -18.70 0.43 4.94
N ALA A 117 -18.03 1.00 5.95
CA ALA A 117 -16.90 1.91 5.73
C ALA A 117 -15.72 1.18 5.06
N VAL A 118 -15.37 -0.03 5.53
CA VAL A 118 -14.32 -0.85 4.92
C VAL A 118 -14.69 -1.24 3.49
N ILE A 119 -15.94 -1.62 3.24
CA ILE A 119 -16.42 -1.95 1.89
C ILE A 119 -16.32 -0.72 0.98
N ALA A 120 -16.70 0.46 1.45
CA ALA A 120 -16.61 1.71 0.69
C ALA A 120 -15.15 2.06 0.36
N MET A 121 -14.21 1.88 1.30
CA MET A 121 -12.78 2.10 1.07
C MET A 121 -12.21 1.14 0.01
N ILE A 122 -12.57 -0.14 0.08
CA ILE A 122 -12.15 -1.15 -0.91
C ILE A 122 -12.73 -0.81 -2.29
N ALA A 123 -14.02 -0.46 -2.34
CA ALA A 123 -14.66 -0.07 -3.59
C ALA A 123 -14.02 1.19 -4.20
N SER A 124 -13.76 2.20 -3.38
CA SER A 124 -13.07 3.44 -3.82
C SER A 124 -11.68 3.15 -4.39
N ALA A 125 -10.90 2.32 -3.71
CA ALA A 125 -9.58 1.91 -4.20
C ALA A 125 -9.70 1.13 -5.52
N GLY A 126 -10.65 0.19 -5.61
CA GLY A 126 -10.93 -0.56 -6.83
C GLY A 126 -11.31 0.31 -8.01
N ILE A 127 -12.17 1.31 -7.79
CA ILE A 127 -12.57 2.28 -8.81
C ILE A 127 -11.37 3.13 -9.26
N SER A 128 -10.54 3.59 -8.33
CA SER A 128 -9.35 4.38 -8.64
C SER A 128 -8.34 3.59 -9.50
N LEU A 129 -8.13 2.31 -9.18
CA LEU A 129 -7.28 1.43 -9.97
C LEU A 129 -7.89 1.15 -11.36
N LEU A 130 -9.21 0.99 -11.43
CA LEU A 130 -9.91 0.79 -12.69
C LEU A 130 -9.80 2.02 -13.61
N ILE A 131 -10.00 3.22 -13.06
CA ILE A 131 -9.81 4.47 -13.80
C ILE A 131 -8.38 4.57 -14.31
N MET A 132 -7.40 4.29 -13.47
CA MET A 132 -5.99 4.31 -13.86
C MET A 132 -5.67 3.29 -14.96
N ALA A 133 -6.26 2.08 -14.90
CA ALA A 133 -6.04 1.05 -15.91
C ALA A 133 -6.71 1.36 -17.25
N LEU A 134 -7.88 2.02 -17.25
CA LEU A 134 -8.65 2.32 -18.45
C LEU A 134 -8.24 3.63 -19.14
N TYR A 135 -7.75 4.60 -18.39
CA TYR A 135 -7.47 5.95 -18.89
C TYR A 135 -6.02 6.38 -18.72
N GLY A 136 -5.18 5.58 -18.07
CA GLY A 136 -3.78 5.95 -17.78
C GLY A 136 -3.61 7.14 -16.81
N GLN A 137 -4.71 7.65 -16.25
CA GLN A 137 -4.74 8.84 -15.39
C GLN A 137 -5.46 8.53 -14.08
N ARG A 138 -5.14 9.29 -13.01
CA ARG A 138 -5.77 9.11 -11.68
C ARG A 138 -7.14 9.77 -11.55
N THR A 139 -7.52 10.60 -12.51
CA THR A 139 -8.80 11.33 -12.53
C THR A 139 -9.60 10.95 -13.76
N LEU A 140 -10.93 10.98 -13.67
CA LEU A 140 -11.80 10.78 -14.83
C LEU A 140 -11.53 11.89 -15.85
N PRO A 141 -11.10 11.56 -17.06
CA PRO A 141 -10.95 12.56 -18.13
C PRO A 141 -12.32 13.06 -18.59
N ASN A 142 -12.37 14.30 -19.02
CA ASN A 142 -13.58 14.89 -19.60
C ASN A 142 -13.95 14.28 -20.96
N ASP A 143 -12.99 13.62 -21.62
CA ASP A 143 -13.19 12.96 -22.92
C ASP A 143 -13.17 11.45 -22.79
N LEU A 144 -14.28 10.82 -23.15
CA LEU A 144 -14.43 9.36 -23.24
C LEU A 144 -13.56 8.73 -24.35
N ALA A 145 -12.99 9.54 -25.23
CA ALA A 145 -12.18 9.08 -26.36
C ALA A 145 -10.79 8.52 -25.97
N SER A 146 -10.36 8.75 -24.73
CA SER A 146 -9.07 8.25 -24.21
C SER A 146 -9.14 6.86 -23.55
N LEU A 147 -10.25 6.13 -23.77
CA LEU A 147 -10.47 4.81 -23.14
C LEU A 147 -9.58 3.77 -23.83
N ASP A 148 -8.76 3.08 -23.03
CA ASP A 148 -7.99 1.94 -23.51
C ASP A 148 -8.91 0.72 -23.67
N LEU A 149 -9.25 0.45 -24.95
CA LEU A 149 -10.18 -0.61 -25.31
C LEU A 149 -9.59 -2.00 -25.01
N ILE A 150 -8.27 -2.16 -25.10
CA ILE A 150 -7.56 -3.41 -24.81
C ILE A 150 -7.66 -3.71 -23.32
N ALA A 151 -7.36 -2.73 -22.47
CA ALA A 151 -7.49 -2.85 -21.02
C ALA A 151 -8.95 -3.16 -20.61
N ALA A 152 -9.93 -2.51 -21.24
CA ALA A 152 -11.34 -2.75 -20.96
C ALA A 152 -11.77 -4.19 -21.31
N ILE A 153 -11.36 -4.71 -22.46
CA ILE A 153 -11.65 -6.09 -22.87
C ILE A 153 -11.01 -7.10 -21.92
N ILE A 154 -9.73 -6.93 -21.58
CA ILE A 154 -9.01 -7.81 -20.65
C ILE A 154 -9.70 -7.81 -19.28
N PHE A 155 -10.13 -6.64 -18.81
CA PHE A 155 -10.83 -6.51 -17.53
C PHE A 155 -12.16 -7.26 -17.52
N VAL A 156 -12.99 -7.09 -18.54
CA VAL A 156 -14.30 -7.77 -18.65
C VAL A 156 -14.13 -9.28 -18.75
N ILE A 157 -13.18 -9.75 -19.56
CA ILE A 157 -12.88 -11.18 -19.69
C ILE A 157 -12.36 -11.72 -18.36
N GLY A 158 -11.47 -11.01 -17.68
CA GLY A 158 -10.93 -11.40 -16.37
C GLY A 158 -12.04 -11.57 -15.33
N ILE A 159 -12.97 -10.63 -15.23
CA ILE A 159 -14.14 -10.74 -14.32
C ILE A 159 -14.99 -11.95 -14.68
N PHE A 160 -15.27 -12.13 -15.97
CA PHE A 160 -16.11 -13.25 -16.42
C PHE A 160 -15.48 -14.61 -16.06
N VAL A 161 -14.19 -14.76 -16.29
CA VAL A 161 -13.41 -15.96 -15.96
C VAL A 161 -13.42 -16.22 -14.46
N LEU A 162 -13.13 -15.20 -13.65
CA LEU A 162 -13.13 -15.30 -12.19
C LEU A 162 -14.50 -15.70 -11.64
N ARG A 163 -15.58 -15.14 -12.23
CA ARG A 163 -16.93 -15.40 -11.75
C ARG A 163 -17.47 -16.77 -12.16
N LYS A 164 -17.18 -17.21 -13.39
CA LYS A 164 -17.72 -18.46 -13.96
C LYS A 164 -16.94 -19.69 -13.50
N TRP A 165 -15.62 -19.65 -13.55
CA TRP A 165 -14.77 -20.82 -13.25
C TRP A 165 -14.10 -20.78 -11.88
N LYS A 166 -14.11 -19.60 -11.20
CA LYS A 166 -13.47 -19.39 -9.89
C LYS A 166 -12.03 -19.92 -9.81
N PRO A 167 -11.16 -19.72 -10.84
CA PRO A 167 -9.79 -20.13 -10.78
C PRO A 167 -9.04 -19.31 -9.72
N ASN A 168 -7.82 -19.74 -9.38
CA ASN A 168 -6.95 -18.93 -8.53
C ASN A 168 -6.64 -17.59 -9.24
N ALA A 169 -6.81 -16.48 -8.51
CA ALA A 169 -6.61 -15.12 -9.03
C ALA A 169 -5.21 -14.92 -9.65
N LEU A 170 -4.18 -15.62 -9.14
CA LEU A 170 -2.82 -15.55 -9.68
C LEU A 170 -2.74 -16.01 -11.14
N TRP A 171 -3.48 -17.07 -11.51
CA TRP A 171 -3.51 -17.54 -12.90
C TRP A 171 -4.21 -16.57 -13.83
N VAL A 172 -5.27 -15.91 -13.35
CA VAL A 172 -5.96 -14.88 -14.15
C VAL A 172 -5.06 -13.67 -14.33
N MET A 173 -4.33 -13.24 -13.28
CA MET A 173 -3.36 -12.14 -13.37
C MET A 173 -2.23 -12.47 -14.37
N ALA A 174 -1.62 -13.64 -14.27
CA ALA A 174 -0.58 -14.06 -15.19
C ALA A 174 -1.10 -14.15 -16.64
N GLY A 175 -2.27 -14.72 -16.84
CA GLY A 175 -2.91 -14.84 -18.14
C GLY A 175 -3.28 -13.48 -18.76
N SER A 176 -3.82 -12.55 -17.95
CA SER A 176 -4.14 -11.20 -18.42
C SER A 176 -2.88 -10.38 -18.75
N GLY A 177 -1.81 -10.53 -17.97
CA GLY A 177 -0.51 -9.91 -18.25
C GLY A 177 0.08 -10.41 -19.58
N PHE A 178 0.07 -11.73 -19.80
CA PHE A 178 0.54 -12.32 -21.07
C PHE A 178 -0.31 -11.90 -22.27
N ALA A 179 -1.63 -11.89 -22.12
CA ALA A 179 -2.55 -11.39 -23.15
C ALA A 179 -2.32 -9.90 -23.45
N GLY A 180 -2.07 -9.10 -22.42
CA GLY A 180 -1.72 -7.68 -22.56
C GLY A 180 -0.45 -7.49 -23.39
N ILE A 181 0.64 -8.20 -23.06
CA ILE A 181 1.90 -8.10 -23.83
C ILE A 181 1.66 -8.39 -25.31
N ILE A 182 0.89 -9.43 -25.65
CA ILE A 182 0.60 -9.78 -27.05
C ILE A 182 -0.25 -8.71 -27.71
N LEU A 183 -1.33 -8.25 -27.06
CA LEU A 183 -2.25 -7.30 -27.67
C LEU A 183 -1.63 -5.92 -27.86
N TYR A 184 -0.82 -5.44 -26.89
CA TYR A 184 -0.12 -4.16 -27.01
C TYR A 184 1.10 -4.22 -27.98
N SER A 185 1.63 -5.40 -28.28
CA SER A 185 2.68 -5.55 -29.30
C SER A 185 2.15 -5.57 -30.73
N LEU A 186 0.83 -5.72 -30.91
CA LEU A 186 0.16 -5.75 -32.23
C LEU A 186 -0.45 -4.38 -32.63
N VAL A 187 -0.52 -3.44 -31.68
CA VAL A 187 -1.03 -2.07 -31.86
C VAL A 187 0.08 -1.06 -31.74
#